data_f36760c1b65eb491eebe2b917aeb09ab
#
_entry.id   f36760c1b65eb491eebe2b917aeb09ab
#
_cell.length_a   1.000
_cell.length_b   1.000
_cell.length_c   1.000
_cell.angle_alpha   90.00
_cell.angle_beta   90.00
_cell.angle_gamma   90.00
#
_symmetry.space_group_name_H-M   'P 1'
#
loop_
_entity.id
_entity.type
_entity.pdbx_description
1 polymer ?
#
loop_
_entity_poly.entity_id
_entity_poly.type
_entity_poly.pdbx_seq_one_letter_code
_entity_poly.pdbx_strand_id
1 'polypeptide(L)'
;MGHYYYTCPCIVWFLSEEEKNAIDINNEIKRILQEQKKQQRKEIKYFEVPFDSNMNRTKNRPLVRGQISPLHAVSFALACGIPGVTLLTLGVNPLTGFLGALNIFLYTCCYTPLKRLSIANTWVGAVVGAIPPVMGWTAATGSLDPGALLLGAFLFSWQFPHFNALSWNLREDYSRGGYRMMSVTHPGLCKRVALRHSVGLIFLSALGPVLDVTTWTFPLVSLPINLYISYLAFRFYRHGDRQNSRKLFFCSLWHLPMLLLLALTCKKSRVAQDEAAVTSSSASLAL
;
A
#
# COMPACT_ATOMS: atom_id res chain seq x y z
N MET A 1 19.40 30.33 -22.59
CA MET A 1 20.76 30.79 -22.97
C MET A 1 21.33 31.48 -21.75
N GLY A 2 22.19 30.84 -20.99
CA GLY A 2 22.83 31.39 -19.79
C GLY A 2 24.26 31.81 -20.16
N HIS A 3 24.51 33.10 -20.20
CA HIS A 3 25.84 33.61 -20.37
C HIS A 3 26.69 33.35 -19.11
N TYR A 4 27.64 32.44 -19.21
CA TYR A 4 28.73 32.33 -18.25
C TYR A 4 29.75 33.44 -18.54
N TYR A 5 29.72 34.50 -17.74
CA TYR A 5 30.82 35.47 -17.72
C TYR A 5 31.94 34.85 -16.88
N TYR A 6 32.96 34.31 -17.55
CA TYR A 6 34.28 34.09 -16.93
C TYR A 6 34.92 35.46 -16.74
N THR A 7 34.87 36.01 -15.53
CA THR A 7 35.66 37.21 -15.19
C THR A 7 37.12 36.80 -15.16
N CYS A 8 37.86 37.27 -16.16
CA CYS A 8 39.32 37.13 -16.24
C CYS A 8 39.95 37.73 -14.96
N PRO A 9 40.95 37.05 -14.30
CA PRO A 9 41.59 37.58 -13.09
C PRO A 9 42.14 39.00 -13.23
N CYS A 10 42.43 39.44 -14.43
CA CYS A 10 42.93 40.80 -14.74
C CYS A 10 41.89 41.92 -14.52
N ILE A 11 40.58 41.62 -14.56
CA ILE A 11 39.51 42.63 -14.41
C ILE A 11 39.29 42.96 -12.93
N VAL A 12 39.56 42.04 -12.01
CA VAL A 12 39.38 42.24 -10.55
C VAL A 12 40.30 43.35 -9.99
N TRP A 13 41.40 43.64 -10.66
CA TRP A 13 42.34 44.69 -10.24
C TRP A 13 41.84 46.12 -10.51
N PHE A 14 40.87 46.29 -11.37
CA PHE A 14 40.31 47.59 -11.72
C PHE A 14 38.98 47.91 -10.99
N LEU A 15 38.49 47.02 -10.18
CA LEU A 15 37.25 47.24 -9.43
C LEU A 15 37.51 48.00 -8.13
N SER A 16 36.57 48.85 -7.73
CA SER A 16 36.58 49.46 -6.41
C SER A 16 36.48 48.46 -5.28
N GLU A 17 36.89 48.80 -4.06
CA GLU A 17 36.75 47.91 -2.90
C GLU A 17 35.29 47.50 -2.62
N GLU A 18 34.33 48.38 -2.90
CA GLU A 18 32.89 48.08 -2.78
C GLU A 18 32.43 47.05 -3.82
N GLU A 19 32.91 47.13 -5.06
CA GLU A 19 32.58 46.15 -6.10
C GLU A 19 33.22 44.78 -5.83
N LYS A 20 34.46 44.76 -5.30
CA LYS A 20 35.11 43.51 -4.85
C LYS A 20 34.33 42.84 -3.73
N ASN A 21 33.93 43.62 -2.71
CA ASN A 21 33.11 43.12 -1.60
C ASN A 21 31.74 42.60 -2.08
N ALA A 22 31.10 43.30 -3.05
CA ALA A 22 29.83 42.82 -3.63
C ALA A 22 29.99 41.52 -4.41
N ILE A 23 31.12 41.33 -5.12
CA ILE A 23 31.42 40.10 -5.84
C ILE A 23 31.68 38.94 -4.83
N ASP A 24 32.40 39.18 -3.75
CA ASP A 24 32.70 38.21 -2.71
C ASP A 24 31.43 37.79 -1.96
N ILE A 25 30.58 38.74 -1.60
CA ILE A 25 29.27 38.45 -1.00
C ILE A 25 28.40 37.60 -1.95
N ASN A 26 28.37 37.94 -3.24
CA ASN A 26 27.60 37.19 -4.23
C ASN A 26 28.15 35.75 -4.43
N ASN A 27 29.48 35.57 -4.37
CA ASN A 27 30.11 34.26 -4.45
C ASN A 27 29.81 33.42 -3.20
N GLU A 28 29.84 34.05 -2.03
CA GLU A 28 29.50 33.36 -0.76
C GLU A 28 28.00 32.96 -0.71
N ILE A 29 27.11 33.84 -1.17
CA ILE A 29 25.68 33.52 -1.33
C ILE A 29 25.50 32.33 -2.28
N LYS A 30 26.20 32.33 -3.42
CA LYS A 30 26.14 31.16 -4.35
C LYS A 30 26.64 29.89 -3.72
N ARG A 31 27.73 29.95 -2.92
CA ARG A 31 28.27 28.82 -2.20
C ARG A 31 27.31 28.28 -1.15
N ILE A 32 26.71 29.15 -0.34
CA ILE A 32 25.70 28.80 0.65
C ILE A 32 24.49 28.15 -0.03
N LEU A 33 23.99 28.73 -1.15
CA LEU A 33 22.90 28.16 -1.92
C LEU A 33 23.23 26.78 -2.53
N GLN A 34 24.48 26.57 -2.95
CA GLN A 34 24.93 25.26 -3.44
C GLN A 34 25.03 24.24 -2.31
N GLU A 35 25.50 24.63 -1.13
CA GLU A 35 25.55 23.78 0.03
C GLU A 35 24.16 23.43 0.56
N GLN A 36 23.22 24.39 0.60
CA GLN A 36 21.83 24.13 0.93
C GLN A 36 21.19 23.16 -0.08
N LYS A 37 21.41 23.34 -1.38
CA LYS A 37 20.95 22.39 -2.41
C LYS A 37 21.57 21.02 -2.26
N LYS A 38 22.85 20.95 -1.83
CA LYS A 38 23.55 19.68 -1.59
C LYS A 38 23.04 18.98 -0.33
N GLN A 39 22.75 19.74 0.72
CA GLN A 39 22.12 19.25 1.96
C GLN A 39 20.69 18.77 1.69
N GLN A 40 19.89 19.56 1.00
CA GLN A 40 18.54 19.20 0.58
C GLN A 40 18.52 17.94 -0.30
N ARG A 41 19.52 17.75 -1.18
CA ARG A 41 19.70 16.49 -1.94
C ARG A 41 20.07 15.31 -1.07
N LYS A 42 20.79 15.51 0.05
CA LYS A 42 21.11 14.45 1.02
C LYS A 42 19.85 14.02 1.79
N GLU A 43 19.05 14.98 2.26
CA GLU A 43 17.77 14.69 2.94
C GLU A 43 16.75 14.00 2.03
N ILE A 44 16.68 14.41 0.75
CA ILE A 44 15.84 13.79 -0.28
C ILE A 44 16.24 12.33 -0.58
N LYS A 45 17.49 11.94 -0.32
CA LYS A 45 17.94 10.53 -0.50
C LYS A 45 17.22 9.53 0.43
N TYR A 46 16.66 9.98 1.54
CA TYR A 46 15.93 9.11 2.48
C TYR A 46 14.46 8.89 2.09
N PHE A 47 13.88 9.72 1.22
CA PHE A 47 12.51 9.61 0.75
C PHE A 47 12.40 8.96 -0.63
N GLU A 48 11.22 8.49 -1.01
CA GLU A 48 10.95 7.89 -2.34
C GLU A 48 11.15 8.87 -3.51
N VAL A 49 11.36 10.16 -3.25
CA VAL A 49 11.47 11.25 -4.23
C VAL A 49 12.45 10.97 -5.37
N PRO A 50 13.71 10.53 -5.12
CA PRO A 50 14.65 10.29 -6.22
C PRO A 50 14.26 9.09 -7.10
N PHE A 51 13.46 8.17 -6.60
CA PHE A 51 12.98 7.00 -7.32
C PHE A 51 11.70 7.33 -8.09
N ASP A 52 10.79 8.04 -7.46
CA ASP A 52 9.56 8.53 -8.06
C ASP A 52 9.82 9.50 -9.22
N SER A 53 10.92 10.26 -9.19
CA SER A 53 11.32 11.17 -10.27
C SER A 53 11.63 10.43 -11.59
N ASN A 54 12.11 9.19 -11.51
CA ASN A 54 12.45 8.36 -12.66
C ASN A 54 11.25 7.60 -13.25
N MET A 55 10.11 7.62 -12.57
CA MET A 55 8.88 6.96 -13.01
C MET A 55 7.94 7.93 -13.70
N ASN A 56 7.45 7.59 -14.89
CA ASN A 56 6.53 8.46 -15.64
C ASN A 56 5.24 8.78 -14.88
N ARG A 57 4.75 7.81 -14.08
CA ARG A 57 3.52 7.95 -13.31
C ARG A 57 3.65 8.91 -12.12
N THR A 58 4.83 9.00 -11.49
CA THR A 58 5.02 9.69 -10.21
C THR A 58 5.88 10.95 -10.29
N LYS A 59 6.59 11.17 -11.41
CA LYS A 59 7.46 12.35 -11.61
C LYS A 59 6.77 13.70 -11.43
N ASN A 60 5.45 13.75 -11.59
CA ASN A 60 4.66 14.97 -11.45
C ASN A 60 4.07 15.20 -10.04
N ARG A 61 4.39 14.33 -9.06
CA ARG A 61 3.94 14.54 -7.67
C ARG A 61 4.51 15.83 -7.09
N PRO A 62 3.74 16.60 -6.30
CA PRO A 62 4.18 17.87 -5.72
C PRO A 62 5.50 17.77 -4.96
N LEU A 63 5.70 16.70 -4.18
CA LEU A 63 6.95 16.46 -3.45
C LEU A 63 8.13 16.19 -4.40
N VAL A 64 7.92 15.46 -5.49
CA VAL A 64 8.95 15.15 -6.50
C VAL A 64 9.33 16.41 -7.27
N ARG A 65 8.36 17.29 -7.56
CA ARG A 65 8.56 18.59 -8.23
C ARG A 65 9.17 19.66 -7.31
N GLY A 66 9.32 19.37 -6.02
CA GLY A 66 9.84 20.35 -5.06
C GLY A 66 8.85 21.47 -4.70
N GLN A 67 7.56 21.30 -5.02
CA GLN A 67 6.51 22.27 -4.67
C GLN A 67 6.21 22.29 -3.17
N ILE A 68 6.47 21.17 -2.50
CA ILE A 68 6.33 20.99 -1.06
C ILE A 68 7.66 20.50 -0.50
N SER A 69 8.15 21.13 0.56
CA SER A 69 9.37 20.68 1.22
C SER A 69 9.13 19.35 1.96
N PRO A 70 10.15 18.47 2.13
CA PRO A 70 10.03 17.24 2.89
C PRO A 70 9.54 17.47 4.33
N LEU A 71 10.01 18.54 4.97
CA LEU A 71 9.59 18.91 6.32
C LEU A 71 8.08 19.22 6.38
N HIS A 72 7.57 20.01 5.43
CA HIS A 72 6.13 20.29 5.32
C HIS A 72 5.31 19.02 5.12
N ALA A 73 5.78 18.10 4.28
CA ALA A 73 5.09 16.83 4.04
C ALA A 73 5.04 15.96 5.32
N VAL A 74 6.14 15.88 6.07
CA VAL A 74 6.19 15.15 7.34
C VAL A 74 5.32 15.82 8.41
N SER A 75 5.41 17.14 8.55
CA SER A 75 4.57 17.90 9.50
C SER A 75 3.08 17.70 9.22
N PHE A 76 2.68 17.74 7.94
CA PHE A 76 1.30 17.48 7.53
C PHE A 76 0.87 16.05 7.85
N ALA A 77 1.74 15.06 7.57
CA ALA A 77 1.46 13.66 7.89
C ALA A 77 1.26 13.43 9.40
N LEU A 78 2.10 14.06 10.24
CA LEU A 78 1.96 14.00 11.70
C LEU A 78 0.69 14.72 12.18
N ALA A 79 0.41 15.92 11.64
CA ALA A 79 -0.79 16.69 11.97
C ALA A 79 -2.10 15.97 11.61
N CYS A 80 -2.09 15.09 10.64
CA CYS A 80 -3.24 14.24 10.29
C CYS A 80 -3.22 12.90 11.04
N GLY A 81 -2.05 12.27 11.16
CA GLY A 81 -1.90 10.93 11.73
C GLY A 81 -2.16 10.88 13.22
N ILE A 82 -1.61 11.83 13.99
CA ILE A 82 -1.77 11.86 15.47
C ILE A 82 -3.24 12.07 15.86
N PRO A 83 -3.95 13.11 15.36
CA PRO A 83 -5.38 13.26 15.66
C PRO A 83 -6.22 12.08 15.13
N GLY A 84 -5.89 11.52 13.96
CA GLY A 84 -6.59 10.37 13.41
C GLY A 84 -6.53 9.15 14.32
N VAL A 85 -5.34 8.79 14.82
CA VAL A 85 -5.18 7.69 15.79
C VAL A 85 -5.86 8.02 17.13
N THR A 86 -5.76 9.26 17.60
CA THR A 86 -6.42 9.71 18.83
C THR A 86 -7.94 9.57 18.72
N LEU A 87 -8.54 10.01 17.61
CA LEU A 87 -9.98 9.88 17.36
C LEU A 87 -10.42 8.41 17.30
N LEU A 88 -9.64 7.54 16.66
CA LEU A 88 -9.93 6.11 16.64
C LEU A 88 -9.85 5.49 18.04
N THR A 89 -8.88 5.90 18.86
CA THR A 89 -8.67 5.35 20.20
C THR A 89 -9.75 5.82 21.18
N LEU A 90 -10.06 7.12 21.19
CA LEU A 90 -10.98 7.74 22.15
C LEU A 90 -12.43 7.75 21.66
N GLY A 91 -12.64 7.93 20.36
CA GLY A 91 -13.98 8.05 19.76
C GLY A 91 -14.60 6.72 19.30
N VAL A 92 -13.78 5.67 19.11
CA VAL A 92 -14.26 4.34 18.70
C VAL A 92 -13.91 3.31 19.78
N ASN A 93 -12.71 2.79 19.77
CA ASN A 93 -12.18 1.91 20.83
C ASN A 93 -10.65 1.79 20.74
N PRO A 94 -9.96 1.44 21.85
CA PRO A 94 -8.50 1.33 21.90
C PRO A 94 -7.91 0.30 20.93
N LEU A 95 -8.63 -0.80 20.69
CA LEU A 95 -8.18 -1.86 19.76
C LEU A 95 -8.10 -1.33 18.31
N THR A 96 -9.13 -0.62 17.85
CA THR A 96 -9.15 -0.01 16.51
C THR A 96 -8.09 1.09 16.40
N GLY A 97 -7.90 1.90 17.45
CA GLY A 97 -6.81 2.89 17.51
C GLY A 97 -5.43 2.26 17.41
N PHE A 98 -5.19 1.17 18.15
CA PHE A 98 -3.95 0.39 18.07
C PHE A 98 -3.70 -0.17 16.65
N LEU A 99 -4.71 -0.78 16.02
CA LEU A 99 -4.60 -1.28 14.65
C LEU A 99 -4.31 -0.16 13.65
N GLY A 100 -4.89 1.03 13.83
CA GLY A 100 -4.61 2.20 13.02
C GLY A 100 -3.16 2.69 13.16
N ALA A 101 -2.66 2.80 14.40
CA ALA A 101 -1.26 3.15 14.68
C ALA A 101 -0.29 2.11 14.10
N LEU A 102 -0.58 0.82 14.29
CA LEU A 102 0.19 -0.29 13.74
C LEU A 102 0.24 -0.23 12.21
N ASN A 103 -0.89 0.08 11.56
CA ASN A 103 -0.97 0.19 10.11
C ASN A 103 -0.09 1.33 9.57
N ILE A 104 -0.14 2.50 10.21
CA ILE A 104 0.74 3.64 9.87
C ILE A 104 2.20 3.24 10.03
N PHE A 105 2.57 2.61 11.15
CA PHE A 105 3.93 2.15 11.41
C PHE A 105 4.41 1.15 10.36
N LEU A 106 3.64 0.11 10.07
CA LEU A 106 3.99 -0.90 9.07
C LEU A 106 4.13 -0.30 7.67
N TYR A 107 3.26 0.66 7.32
CA TYR A 107 3.32 1.33 6.03
C TYR A 107 4.57 2.20 5.90
N THR A 108 4.84 3.05 6.89
CA THR A 108 5.93 4.05 6.83
C THR A 108 7.30 3.44 7.11
N CYS A 109 7.42 2.64 8.17
CA CYS A 109 8.71 2.14 8.66
C CYS A 109 9.12 0.80 8.05
N CYS A 110 8.16 -0.04 7.62
CA CYS A 110 8.47 -1.36 7.07
C CYS A 110 8.26 -1.41 5.55
N TYR A 111 7.03 -1.15 5.08
CA TYR A 111 6.69 -1.32 3.67
C TYR A 111 7.45 -0.36 2.75
N THR A 112 7.49 0.92 3.08
CA THR A 112 8.12 1.94 2.23
C THR A 112 9.62 1.68 2.01
N PRO A 113 10.46 1.41 3.03
CA PRO A 113 11.85 1.03 2.81
C PRO A 113 12.01 -0.29 2.06
N LEU A 114 11.17 -1.29 2.35
CA LEU A 114 11.24 -2.61 1.72
C LEU A 114 10.99 -2.58 0.22
N LYS A 115 10.25 -1.63 -0.32
CA LYS A 115 10.06 -1.47 -1.78
C LYS A 115 11.39 -1.40 -2.53
N ARG A 116 12.42 -0.91 -1.89
CA ARG A 116 13.77 -0.73 -2.47
C ARG A 116 14.72 -1.87 -2.15
N LEU A 117 14.50 -2.54 -1.02
CA LEU A 117 15.44 -3.52 -0.48
C LEU A 117 15.09 -4.95 -0.89
N SER A 118 13.81 -5.32 -0.85
CA SER A 118 13.40 -6.71 -0.96
C SER A 118 12.03 -6.88 -1.60
N ILE A 119 11.82 -8.03 -2.24
CA ILE A 119 10.50 -8.48 -2.71
C ILE A 119 9.50 -8.70 -1.56
N ALA A 120 9.97 -8.81 -0.32
CA ALA A 120 9.12 -8.91 0.88
C ALA A 120 8.14 -7.74 1.03
N ASN A 121 8.43 -6.59 0.37
CA ASN A 121 7.51 -5.46 0.30
C ASN A 121 6.08 -5.87 -0.11
N THR A 122 5.93 -6.85 -0.99
CA THR A 122 4.62 -7.29 -1.48
C THR A 122 3.80 -7.95 -0.38
N TRP A 123 4.42 -8.79 0.47
CA TRP A 123 3.74 -9.42 1.61
C TRP A 123 3.46 -8.43 2.74
N VAL A 124 4.43 -7.59 3.08
CA VAL A 124 4.22 -6.53 4.09
C VAL A 124 3.12 -5.56 3.61
N GLY A 125 3.12 -5.19 2.33
CA GLY A 125 2.06 -4.38 1.72
C GLY A 125 0.69 -5.06 1.78
N ALA A 126 0.63 -6.39 1.62
CA ALA A 126 -0.61 -7.14 1.74
C ALA A 126 -1.13 -7.19 3.18
N VAL A 127 -0.26 -7.27 4.19
CA VAL A 127 -0.63 -7.14 5.61
C VAL A 127 -1.19 -5.74 5.87
N VAL A 128 -0.48 -4.69 5.47
CA VAL A 128 -0.91 -3.29 5.62
C VAL A 128 -2.29 -3.07 4.99
N GLY A 129 -2.53 -3.60 3.78
CA GLY A 129 -3.83 -3.46 3.12
C GLY A 129 -4.94 -4.35 3.68
N ALA A 130 -4.61 -5.38 4.48
CA ALA A 130 -5.59 -6.23 5.16
C ALA A 130 -6.07 -5.65 6.51
N ILE A 131 -5.32 -4.76 7.13
CA ILE A 131 -5.66 -4.17 8.44
C ILE A 131 -6.90 -3.27 8.38
N PRO A 132 -7.12 -2.37 7.38
CA PRO A 132 -8.28 -1.47 7.39
C PRO A 132 -9.65 -2.18 7.47
N PRO A 133 -9.94 -3.26 6.71
CA PRO A 133 -11.19 -3.98 6.90
C PRO A 133 -11.33 -4.63 8.28
N VAL A 134 -10.22 -5.10 8.87
CA VAL A 134 -10.21 -5.59 10.24
C VAL A 134 -10.55 -4.46 11.23
N MET A 135 -10.01 -3.25 11.01
CA MET A 135 -10.36 -2.05 11.80
C MET A 135 -11.85 -1.73 11.69
N GLY A 136 -12.45 -1.82 10.50
CA GLY A 136 -13.89 -1.64 10.32
C GLY A 136 -14.72 -2.64 11.14
N TRP A 137 -14.28 -3.90 11.19
CA TRP A 137 -14.91 -4.92 12.02
C TRP A 137 -14.77 -4.62 13.51
N THR A 138 -13.54 -4.39 13.99
CA THR A 138 -13.28 -4.09 15.41
C THR A 138 -13.93 -2.80 15.87
N ALA A 139 -14.12 -1.83 14.99
CA ALA A 139 -14.87 -0.60 15.29
C ALA A 139 -16.35 -0.90 15.59
N ALA A 140 -16.94 -1.87 14.90
CA ALA A 140 -18.35 -2.24 15.07
C ALA A 140 -18.58 -3.23 16.22
N THR A 141 -17.61 -4.12 16.52
CA THR A 141 -17.79 -5.21 17.49
C THR A 141 -17.01 -5.01 18.79
N GLY A 142 -15.98 -4.18 18.78
CA GLY A 142 -15.05 -4.02 19.91
C GLY A 142 -14.04 -5.15 20.06
N SER A 143 -14.11 -6.22 19.24
CA SER A 143 -13.32 -7.44 19.39
C SER A 143 -12.68 -7.90 18.06
N LEU A 144 -11.65 -8.75 18.19
CA LEU A 144 -10.98 -9.37 17.05
C LEU A 144 -11.52 -10.80 16.85
N ASP A 145 -12.73 -10.87 16.31
CA ASP A 145 -13.43 -12.14 16.09
C ASP A 145 -12.92 -12.89 14.85
N PRO A 146 -13.25 -14.20 14.69
CA PRO A 146 -12.93 -14.97 13.50
C PRO A 146 -13.41 -14.29 12.19
N GLY A 147 -14.52 -13.56 12.22
CA GLY A 147 -15.04 -12.81 11.10
C GLY A 147 -14.12 -11.66 10.67
N ALA A 148 -13.50 -10.95 11.62
CA ALA A 148 -12.51 -9.92 11.33
C ALA A 148 -11.28 -10.52 10.63
N LEU A 149 -10.79 -11.65 11.14
CA LEU A 149 -9.63 -12.36 10.57
C LEU A 149 -9.94 -12.91 9.17
N LEU A 150 -11.12 -13.46 8.96
CA LEU A 150 -11.57 -13.94 7.64
C LEU A 150 -11.64 -12.79 6.63
N LEU A 151 -12.21 -11.64 7.03
CA LEU A 151 -12.29 -10.45 6.19
C LEU A 151 -10.89 -9.92 5.84
N GLY A 152 -9.99 -9.86 6.82
CA GLY A 152 -8.58 -9.54 6.61
C GLY A 152 -7.89 -10.52 5.64
N ALA A 153 -8.14 -11.83 5.78
CA ALA A 153 -7.58 -12.87 4.92
C ALA A 153 -8.08 -12.77 3.46
N PHE A 154 -9.35 -12.40 3.25
CA PHE A 154 -9.86 -12.10 1.91
C PHE A 154 -9.10 -10.96 1.27
N LEU A 155 -8.96 -9.84 1.97
CA LEU A 155 -8.22 -8.68 1.46
C LEU A 155 -6.75 -9.00 1.25
N PHE A 156 -6.12 -9.69 2.20
CA PHE A 156 -4.74 -10.14 2.08
C PHE A 156 -4.52 -10.97 0.80
N SER A 157 -5.35 -11.99 0.58
CA SER A 157 -5.21 -12.87 -0.59
C SER A 157 -5.57 -12.16 -1.89
N TRP A 158 -6.64 -11.36 -1.90
CA TRP A 158 -7.08 -10.65 -3.10
C TRP A 158 -6.04 -9.66 -3.63
N GLN A 159 -5.24 -9.04 -2.77
CA GLN A 159 -4.24 -8.07 -3.18
C GLN A 159 -3.16 -8.65 -4.10
N PHE A 160 -2.84 -9.94 -3.96
CA PHE A 160 -1.77 -10.54 -4.78
C PHE A 160 -2.12 -10.64 -6.27
N PRO A 161 -3.25 -11.21 -6.72
CA PRO A 161 -3.62 -11.18 -8.12
C PRO A 161 -3.79 -9.75 -8.65
N HIS A 162 -4.36 -8.85 -7.85
CA HIS A 162 -4.54 -7.45 -8.21
C HIS A 162 -3.21 -6.72 -8.40
N PHE A 163 -2.38 -6.70 -7.38
CA PHE A 163 -1.11 -5.95 -7.39
C PHE A 163 -0.08 -6.57 -8.33
N ASN A 164 0.03 -7.90 -8.39
CA ASN A 164 0.97 -8.56 -9.29
C ASN A 164 0.62 -8.31 -10.76
N ALA A 165 -0.67 -8.29 -11.10
CA ALA A 165 -1.12 -7.93 -12.44
C ALA A 165 -0.86 -6.44 -12.75
N LEU A 166 -1.11 -5.53 -11.82
CA LEU A 166 -0.79 -4.10 -11.97
C LEU A 166 0.71 -3.88 -12.15
N SER A 167 1.52 -4.45 -11.24
CA SER A 167 2.98 -4.28 -11.27
C SER A 167 3.61 -4.92 -12.51
N TRP A 168 3.00 -5.96 -13.09
CA TRP A 168 3.41 -6.52 -14.37
C TRP A 168 3.24 -5.54 -15.52
N ASN A 169 2.11 -4.84 -15.57
CA ASN A 169 1.85 -3.81 -16.57
C ASN A 169 2.76 -2.59 -16.44
N LEU A 170 3.20 -2.27 -15.22
CA LEU A 170 4.06 -1.13 -14.89
C LEU A 170 5.53 -1.55 -14.66
N ARG A 171 5.91 -2.75 -15.10
CA ARG A 171 7.23 -3.35 -14.85
C ARG A 171 8.39 -2.45 -15.26
N GLU A 172 8.29 -1.83 -16.43
CA GLU A 172 9.31 -0.92 -16.95
C GLU A 172 9.47 0.34 -16.10
N ASP A 173 8.36 0.91 -15.63
CA ASP A 173 8.36 2.07 -14.75
C ASP A 173 9.01 1.75 -13.40
N TYR A 174 8.63 0.63 -12.79
CA TYR A 174 9.24 0.17 -11.53
C TYR A 174 10.73 -0.15 -11.68
N SER A 175 11.13 -0.71 -12.81
CA SER A 175 12.54 -0.97 -13.11
C SER A 175 13.33 0.34 -13.22
N ARG A 176 12.81 1.33 -13.95
CA ARG A 176 13.42 2.67 -14.06
C ARG A 176 13.50 3.39 -12.71
N GLY A 177 12.48 3.24 -11.86
CA GLY A 177 12.48 3.76 -10.51
C GLY A 177 13.41 3.03 -9.54
N GLY A 178 14.03 1.90 -9.93
CA GLY A 178 14.91 1.12 -9.05
C GLY A 178 14.16 0.37 -7.94
N TYR A 179 12.83 0.18 -8.07
CA TYR A 179 12.04 -0.57 -7.12
C TYR A 179 12.19 -2.09 -7.32
N ARG A 180 12.41 -2.82 -6.24
CA ARG A 180 12.55 -4.29 -6.24
C ARG A 180 11.19 -4.97 -6.14
N MET A 181 10.31 -4.70 -7.12
CA MET A 181 9.03 -5.39 -7.19
C MET A 181 9.20 -6.82 -7.68
N MET A 182 8.35 -7.73 -7.21
CA MET A 182 8.39 -9.14 -7.62
C MET A 182 8.25 -9.31 -9.13
N SER A 183 7.45 -8.45 -9.79
CA SER A 183 7.31 -8.43 -11.26
C SER A 183 8.62 -8.09 -11.99
N VAL A 184 9.51 -7.30 -11.37
CA VAL A 184 10.79 -6.87 -11.95
C VAL A 184 11.87 -7.93 -11.71
N THR A 185 12.07 -8.31 -10.44
CA THR A 185 13.21 -9.15 -10.01
C THR A 185 12.93 -10.64 -10.10
N HIS A 186 11.68 -11.07 -9.84
CA HIS A 186 11.28 -12.49 -9.81
C HIS A 186 9.97 -12.74 -10.58
N PRO A 187 9.94 -12.55 -11.91
CA PRO A 187 8.71 -12.61 -12.70
C PRO A 187 7.98 -13.95 -12.61
N GLY A 188 8.72 -15.06 -12.53
CA GLY A 188 8.13 -16.39 -12.33
C GLY A 188 7.41 -16.54 -10.98
N LEU A 189 7.98 -15.99 -9.90
CA LEU A 189 7.35 -15.98 -8.58
C LEU A 189 6.11 -15.09 -8.56
N CYS A 190 6.18 -13.90 -9.19
CA CYS A 190 5.05 -12.98 -9.34
C CYS A 190 3.80 -13.66 -9.89
N LYS A 191 3.95 -14.41 -10.97
CA LYS A 191 2.85 -15.16 -11.60
C LYS A 191 2.33 -16.30 -10.72
N ARG A 192 3.23 -17.06 -10.07
CA ARG A 192 2.85 -18.17 -9.17
C ARG A 192 2.10 -17.68 -7.95
N VAL A 193 2.55 -16.58 -7.34
CA VAL A 193 1.91 -15.99 -6.17
C VAL A 193 0.52 -15.48 -6.53
N ALA A 194 0.35 -14.80 -7.67
CA ALA A 194 -0.97 -14.36 -8.14
C ALA A 194 -1.94 -15.55 -8.28
N LEU A 195 -1.51 -16.67 -8.88
CA LEU A 195 -2.34 -17.86 -9.05
C LEU A 195 -2.69 -18.52 -7.71
N ARG A 196 -1.69 -18.72 -6.82
CA ARG A 196 -1.91 -19.38 -5.52
C ARG A 196 -2.94 -18.64 -4.67
N HIS A 197 -2.85 -17.31 -4.62
CA HIS A 197 -3.78 -16.50 -3.83
C HIS A 197 -5.16 -16.37 -4.50
N SER A 198 -5.26 -16.40 -5.84
CA SER A 198 -6.55 -16.49 -6.52
C SER A 198 -7.28 -17.79 -6.18
N VAL A 199 -6.59 -18.92 -6.20
CA VAL A 199 -7.14 -20.21 -5.77
C VAL A 199 -7.43 -20.20 -4.27
N GLY A 200 -6.55 -19.55 -3.47
CA GLY A 200 -6.76 -19.38 -2.03
C GLY A 200 -8.06 -18.70 -1.64
N LEU A 201 -8.61 -17.79 -2.49
CA LEU A 201 -9.92 -17.17 -2.26
C LEU A 201 -11.08 -18.18 -2.26
N ILE A 202 -10.97 -19.28 -3.02
CA ILE A 202 -11.97 -20.35 -3.02
C ILE A 202 -11.98 -21.04 -1.65
N PHE A 203 -10.80 -21.38 -1.12
CA PHE A 203 -10.66 -22.01 0.20
C PHE A 203 -11.11 -21.07 1.32
N LEU A 204 -10.77 -19.78 1.24
CA LEU A 204 -11.22 -18.79 2.22
C LEU A 204 -12.75 -18.64 2.20
N SER A 205 -13.40 -18.71 1.02
CA SER A 205 -14.85 -18.68 0.93
C SER A 205 -15.49 -19.92 1.59
N ALA A 206 -14.87 -21.11 1.46
CA ALA A 206 -15.31 -22.32 2.15
C ALA A 206 -15.09 -22.27 3.67
N LEU A 207 -14.11 -21.47 4.14
CA LEU A 207 -13.83 -21.31 5.56
C LEU A 207 -14.90 -20.46 6.27
N GLY A 208 -15.62 -19.61 5.56
CA GLY A 208 -16.63 -18.72 6.12
C GLY A 208 -17.73 -19.43 6.94
N PRO A 209 -18.39 -20.46 6.40
CA PRO A 209 -19.36 -21.28 7.14
C PRO A 209 -18.75 -22.07 8.28
N VAL A 210 -17.52 -22.56 8.11
CA VAL A 210 -16.80 -23.33 9.15
C VAL A 210 -16.50 -22.47 10.39
N LEU A 211 -16.25 -21.17 10.17
CA LEU A 211 -16.04 -20.19 11.25
C LEU A 211 -17.33 -19.53 11.74
N ASP A 212 -18.48 -20.05 11.32
CA ASP A 212 -19.80 -19.50 11.65
C ASP A 212 -20.02 -18.02 11.28
N VAL A 213 -19.26 -17.50 10.33
CA VAL A 213 -19.36 -16.12 9.84
C VAL A 213 -20.43 -15.98 8.77
N THR A 214 -20.51 -16.97 7.85
CA THR A 214 -21.45 -16.98 6.72
C THR A 214 -22.25 -18.28 6.69
N THR A 215 -23.32 -18.29 5.91
CA THR A 215 -24.12 -19.49 5.60
C THR A 215 -23.39 -20.37 4.57
N TRP A 216 -23.75 -21.65 4.49
CA TRP A 216 -23.21 -22.59 3.49
C TRP A 216 -23.54 -22.23 2.04
N THR A 217 -24.47 -21.33 1.82
CA THR A 217 -24.77 -20.77 0.49
C THR A 217 -23.64 -19.87 -0.04
N PHE A 218 -22.87 -19.21 0.85
CA PHE A 218 -21.79 -18.31 0.46
C PHE A 218 -20.70 -18.94 -0.42
N PRO A 219 -20.09 -20.07 -0.07
CA PRO A 219 -19.15 -20.77 -0.95
C PRO A 219 -19.72 -21.08 -2.31
N LEU A 220 -20.99 -21.50 -2.39
CA LEU A 220 -21.64 -21.86 -3.65
C LEU A 220 -21.85 -20.65 -4.56
N VAL A 221 -22.39 -19.55 -4.03
CA VAL A 221 -22.67 -18.34 -4.83
C VAL A 221 -21.41 -17.56 -5.17
N SER A 222 -20.34 -17.66 -4.35
CA SER A 222 -19.05 -17.02 -4.62
C SER A 222 -18.16 -17.86 -5.56
N LEU A 223 -18.44 -19.15 -5.72
CA LEU A 223 -17.60 -20.05 -6.52
C LEU A 223 -17.41 -19.58 -7.97
N PRO A 224 -18.45 -19.15 -8.72
CA PRO A 224 -18.28 -18.71 -10.11
C PRO A 224 -17.30 -17.55 -10.25
N ILE A 225 -17.39 -16.54 -9.38
CA ILE A 225 -16.50 -15.37 -9.45
C ILE A 225 -15.07 -15.73 -9.02
N ASN A 226 -14.90 -16.59 -8.03
CA ASN A 226 -13.60 -17.08 -7.59
C ASN A 226 -12.95 -18.00 -8.63
N LEU A 227 -13.71 -18.83 -9.33
CA LEU A 227 -13.20 -19.64 -10.44
C LEU A 227 -12.79 -18.75 -11.62
N TYR A 228 -13.55 -17.71 -11.92
CA TYR A 228 -13.23 -16.81 -13.03
C TYR A 228 -11.92 -16.04 -12.79
N ILE A 229 -11.70 -15.46 -11.60
CA ILE A 229 -10.43 -14.79 -11.29
C ILE A 229 -9.27 -15.79 -11.28
N SER A 230 -9.49 -17.02 -10.78
CA SER A 230 -8.49 -18.11 -10.78
C SER A 230 -8.12 -18.55 -12.20
N TYR A 231 -9.10 -18.64 -13.09
CA TYR A 231 -8.88 -18.91 -14.50
C TYR A 231 -8.04 -17.82 -15.19
N LEU A 232 -8.36 -16.55 -14.93
CA LEU A 232 -7.56 -15.43 -15.47
C LEU A 232 -6.14 -15.41 -14.90
N ALA A 233 -5.97 -15.72 -13.60
CA ALA A 233 -4.68 -15.86 -12.97
C ALA A 233 -3.87 -17.03 -13.56
N PHE A 234 -4.52 -18.15 -13.88
CA PHE A 234 -3.91 -19.27 -14.57
C PHE A 234 -3.46 -18.90 -16.01
N ARG A 235 -4.29 -18.18 -16.75
CA ARG A 235 -3.89 -17.67 -18.07
C ARG A 235 -2.70 -16.72 -17.97
N PHE A 236 -2.70 -15.82 -16.97
CA PHE A 236 -1.57 -14.94 -16.70
C PHE A 236 -0.30 -15.72 -16.31
N TYR A 237 -0.44 -16.79 -15.51
CA TYR A 237 0.67 -17.67 -15.17
C TYR A 237 1.28 -18.34 -16.40
N ARG A 238 0.45 -18.86 -17.30
CA ARG A 238 0.91 -19.59 -18.50
C ARG A 238 1.57 -18.67 -19.52
N HIS A 239 0.94 -17.58 -19.88
CA HIS A 239 1.38 -16.72 -20.98
C HIS A 239 2.30 -15.58 -20.51
N GLY A 240 2.01 -14.95 -19.36
CA GLY A 240 2.81 -13.84 -18.80
C GLY A 240 2.83 -12.60 -19.70
N ASP A 241 1.83 -12.42 -20.54
CA ASP A 241 1.71 -11.30 -21.46
C ASP A 241 0.95 -10.13 -20.83
N ARG A 242 1.09 -8.96 -21.45
CA ARG A 242 0.44 -7.73 -20.99
C ARG A 242 -1.09 -7.79 -21.09
N GLN A 243 -1.62 -8.52 -22.08
CA GLN A 243 -3.06 -8.63 -22.29
C GLN A 243 -3.73 -9.44 -21.17
N ASN A 244 -3.20 -10.62 -20.82
CA ASN A 244 -3.76 -11.44 -19.74
C ASN A 244 -3.58 -10.80 -18.37
N SER A 245 -2.46 -10.11 -18.14
CA SER A 245 -2.23 -9.31 -16.94
C SER A 245 -3.27 -8.19 -16.79
N ARG A 246 -3.59 -7.44 -17.86
CA ARG A 246 -4.63 -6.40 -17.84
C ARG A 246 -6.01 -6.98 -17.57
N LYS A 247 -6.37 -8.12 -18.19
CA LYS A 247 -7.66 -8.80 -17.93
C LYS A 247 -7.80 -9.20 -16.47
N LEU A 248 -6.75 -9.77 -15.87
CA LEU A 248 -6.72 -10.13 -14.46
C LEU A 248 -6.86 -8.89 -13.55
N PHE A 249 -6.16 -7.80 -13.86
CA PHE A 249 -6.25 -6.55 -13.12
C PHE A 249 -7.67 -5.97 -13.15
N PHE A 250 -8.29 -5.83 -14.32
CA PHE A 250 -9.65 -5.30 -14.42
C PHE A 250 -10.70 -6.23 -13.79
N CYS A 251 -10.54 -7.54 -13.91
CA CYS A 251 -11.39 -8.50 -13.20
C CYS A 251 -11.32 -8.29 -11.69
N SER A 252 -10.11 -8.13 -11.14
CA SER A 252 -9.93 -7.97 -9.70
C SER A 252 -10.61 -6.72 -9.13
N LEU A 253 -10.79 -5.64 -9.91
CA LEU A 253 -11.43 -4.40 -9.45
C LEU A 253 -12.91 -4.60 -9.07
N TRP A 254 -13.65 -5.37 -9.81
CA TRP A 254 -15.07 -5.65 -9.50
C TRP A 254 -15.25 -6.94 -8.69
N HIS A 255 -14.26 -7.86 -8.73
CA HIS A 255 -14.32 -9.12 -7.96
C HIS A 255 -14.45 -8.88 -6.46
N LEU A 256 -13.64 -7.98 -5.88
CA LEU A 256 -13.67 -7.71 -4.45
C LEU A 256 -15.00 -7.12 -3.97
N PRO A 257 -15.56 -6.05 -4.58
CA PRO A 257 -16.90 -5.56 -4.21
C PRO A 257 -17.98 -6.64 -4.29
N MET A 258 -17.96 -7.45 -5.35
CA MET A 258 -18.93 -8.55 -5.51
C MET A 258 -18.78 -9.62 -4.43
N LEU A 259 -17.54 -10.02 -4.12
CA LEU A 259 -17.27 -11.00 -3.06
C LEU A 259 -17.74 -10.49 -1.68
N LEU A 260 -17.49 -9.22 -1.37
CA LEU A 260 -17.89 -8.62 -0.10
C LEU A 260 -19.43 -8.46 -0.03
N LEU A 261 -20.09 -8.07 -1.11
CA LEU A 261 -21.56 -8.03 -1.18
C LEU A 261 -22.17 -9.41 -0.95
N LEU A 262 -21.63 -10.46 -1.59
CA LEU A 262 -22.07 -11.83 -1.36
C LEU A 262 -21.83 -12.27 0.08
N ALA A 263 -20.70 -11.88 0.68
CA ALA A 263 -20.44 -12.19 2.09
C ALA A 263 -21.42 -11.50 3.03
N LEU A 264 -21.82 -10.26 2.73
CA LEU A 264 -22.81 -9.51 3.50
C LEU A 264 -24.22 -10.12 3.38
N THR A 265 -24.64 -10.50 2.17
CA THR A 265 -25.97 -11.11 1.95
C THR A 265 -26.08 -12.51 2.56
N CYS A 266 -24.98 -13.24 2.63
CA CYS A 266 -24.90 -14.58 3.21
C CYS A 266 -24.40 -14.59 4.66
N LYS A 267 -24.32 -13.43 5.34
CA LYS A 267 -23.90 -13.35 6.73
C LYS A 267 -24.89 -14.07 7.64
N LYS A 268 -24.40 -14.87 8.62
CA LYS A 268 -25.26 -15.40 9.69
C LYS A 268 -25.77 -14.27 10.60
N SER A 269 -27.04 -14.28 10.92
CA SER A 269 -27.63 -13.36 11.90
C SER A 269 -27.07 -13.64 13.30
N ARG A 270 -26.72 -12.59 14.07
CA ARG A 270 -26.31 -12.76 15.49
C ARG A 270 -27.41 -13.38 16.33
N VAL A 271 -28.67 -13.08 16.06
CA VAL A 271 -29.82 -13.70 16.76
C VAL A 271 -29.79 -15.22 16.65
N ALA A 272 -29.53 -15.75 15.46
CA ALA A 272 -29.42 -17.20 15.26
C ALA A 272 -28.18 -17.84 15.93
N GLN A 273 -27.13 -17.06 16.16
CA GLN A 273 -25.95 -17.51 16.91
C GLN A 273 -26.23 -17.58 18.41
N ASP A 274 -26.92 -16.59 18.96
CA ASP A 274 -27.28 -16.55 20.37
C ASP A 274 -28.30 -17.64 20.73
N GLU A 275 -29.27 -17.89 19.87
CA GLU A 275 -30.25 -19.02 20.02
C GLU A 275 -29.56 -20.36 19.96
N ALA A 276 -28.60 -20.56 19.06
CA ALA A 276 -27.81 -21.80 18.97
C ALA A 276 -26.92 -22.02 20.21
N ALA A 277 -26.34 -20.94 20.74
CA ALA A 277 -25.52 -20.99 21.96
C ALA A 277 -26.36 -21.32 23.19
N VAL A 278 -27.56 -20.77 23.33
CA VAL A 278 -28.51 -21.07 24.41
C VAL A 278 -28.99 -22.52 24.36
N THR A 279 -29.30 -22.99 23.14
CA THR A 279 -29.77 -24.40 22.95
C THR A 279 -28.64 -25.40 23.25
N SER A 280 -27.40 -25.12 22.90
CA SER A 280 -26.26 -25.99 23.21
C SER A 280 -25.93 -25.99 24.70
N SER A 281 -26.07 -24.86 25.39
CA SER A 281 -25.87 -24.74 26.84
C SER A 281 -26.96 -25.50 27.64
N SER A 282 -28.22 -25.40 27.19
CA SER A 282 -29.32 -26.12 27.82
C SER A 282 -29.23 -27.67 27.62
N ALA A 283 -28.71 -28.12 26.47
CA ALA A 283 -28.47 -29.53 26.21
C ALA A 283 -27.33 -30.11 27.06
N SER A 284 -26.29 -29.32 27.36
CA SER A 284 -25.17 -29.73 28.22
C SER A 284 -25.49 -29.74 29.72
N LEU A 285 -26.57 -29.06 30.13
CA LEU A 285 -27.07 -29.07 31.51
C LEU A 285 -28.09 -30.21 31.77
N ALA A 286 -28.57 -30.89 30.71
CA ALA A 286 -29.54 -31.97 30.75
C ALA A 286 -28.90 -33.38 30.68
N LEU A 287 -27.58 -33.47 30.55
CA LEU A 287 -26.74 -34.68 30.64
C LEU A 287 -25.96 -34.70 31.94
#